data_b3126f4ed35af739713e1c7c9a17db09
#
_entry.id   b3126f4ed35af739713e1c7c9a17db09
#
_cell.length_a   1.000
_cell.length_b   1.000
_cell.length_c   1.000
_cell.angle_alpha   90.00
_cell.angle_beta   90.00
_cell.angle_gamma   90.00
#
_symmetry.space_group_name_H-M   'P 1'
#
loop_
_entity.id
_entity.type
_entity.pdbx_description
1 polymer ?
#
loop_
_entity_poly.entity_id
_entity_poly.type
_entity_poly.pdbx_seq_one_letter_code
_entity_poly.pdbx_strand_id
1 'polypeptide(L)'
;DAIDAGAKFLVSPHFDSDIANLANENKVYYFPGCATATEIVVARKYKCQIIKLFPGGVVGPDLIKDIHSPIPDVDLMPSGGVSVSNVAEWRKAGAVAVGVGSALSSKVATEGYDSVTKIAKQFVSALD
;
A
#
# COMPACT_ATOMS: atom_id res chain seq x y z
N ASP A 1 9.27 13.49 -13.91
CA ASP A 1 7.93 14.04 -14.25
C ASP A 1 7.01 14.10 -13.03
N ALA A 2 6.74 12.98 -12.27
CA ALA A 2 5.83 13.02 -11.13
C ALA A 2 6.36 13.91 -9.99
N ILE A 3 7.65 13.84 -9.69
CA ILE A 3 8.31 14.68 -8.69
C ILE A 3 8.26 16.15 -9.11
N ASP A 4 8.56 16.45 -10.38
CA ASP A 4 8.51 17.80 -10.92
C ASP A 4 7.08 18.39 -10.88
N ALA A 5 6.09 17.53 -11.03
CA ALA A 5 4.67 17.89 -10.86
C ALA A 5 4.23 18.04 -9.38
N GLY A 6 5.15 17.86 -8.42
CA GLY A 6 4.89 18.08 -7.00
C GLY A 6 4.43 16.86 -6.22
N ALA A 7 4.63 15.64 -6.72
CA ALA A 7 4.32 14.42 -5.98
C ALA A 7 5.04 14.40 -4.62
N LYS A 8 4.34 14.03 -3.57
CA LYS A 8 4.89 13.90 -2.21
C LYS A 8 5.31 12.47 -1.89
N PHE A 9 4.83 11.52 -2.65
CA PHE A 9 5.22 10.11 -2.59
C PHE A 9 5.04 9.45 -3.95
N LEU A 10 5.77 8.36 -4.18
CA LEU A 10 5.69 7.51 -5.36
C LEU A 10 5.22 6.12 -4.95
N VAL A 11 4.45 5.48 -5.81
CA VAL A 11 3.97 4.10 -5.61
C VAL A 11 4.17 3.31 -6.89
N SER A 12 4.72 2.12 -6.78
CA SER A 12 4.87 1.22 -7.94
C SER A 12 4.39 -0.20 -7.62
N PRO A 13 4.13 -1.05 -8.62
CA PRO A 13 3.71 -2.43 -8.40
C PRO A 13 4.87 -3.37 -8.04
N HIS A 14 6.11 -2.95 -8.21
CA HIS A 14 7.34 -3.71 -7.93
C HIS A 14 8.42 -2.78 -7.35
N PHE A 15 9.48 -3.34 -6.80
CA PHE A 15 10.64 -2.56 -6.39
C PHE A 15 11.52 -2.21 -7.60
N ASP A 16 11.99 -0.96 -7.64
CA ASP A 16 12.95 -0.47 -8.63
C ASP A 16 13.99 0.40 -7.92
N SER A 17 15.28 0.06 -8.10
CA SER A 17 16.39 0.73 -7.43
C SER A 17 16.61 2.16 -7.93
N ASP A 18 16.36 2.43 -9.20
CA ASP A 18 16.57 3.76 -9.78
C ASP A 18 15.48 4.72 -9.30
N ILE A 19 14.23 4.24 -9.20
CA ILE A 19 13.13 4.99 -8.58
C ILE A 19 13.44 5.27 -7.11
N ALA A 20 13.94 4.29 -6.37
CA ALA A 20 14.29 4.44 -4.96
C ALA A 20 15.40 5.49 -4.76
N ASN A 21 16.46 5.44 -5.58
CA ASN A 21 17.54 6.42 -5.54
C ASN A 21 17.04 7.82 -5.87
N LEU A 22 16.28 7.96 -6.96
CA LEU A 22 15.69 9.24 -7.38
C LEU A 22 14.76 9.83 -6.30
N ALA A 23 13.93 9.00 -5.66
CA ALA A 23 13.06 9.42 -4.58
C ALA A 23 13.85 9.91 -3.37
N ASN A 24 14.90 9.20 -2.97
CA ASN A 24 15.79 9.57 -1.87
C ASN A 24 16.51 10.91 -2.15
N GLU A 25 17.06 11.10 -3.35
CA GLU A 25 17.74 12.33 -3.76
C GLU A 25 16.80 13.54 -3.67
N ASN A 26 15.53 13.35 -4.04
CA ASN A 26 14.51 14.41 -4.02
C ASN A 26 13.73 14.49 -2.70
N LYS A 27 14.05 13.67 -1.69
CA LYS A 27 13.36 13.60 -0.39
C LYS A 27 11.86 13.33 -0.52
N VAL A 28 11.49 12.48 -1.47
CA VAL A 28 10.12 12.02 -1.72
C VAL A 28 10.02 10.57 -1.22
N TYR A 29 8.93 10.21 -0.58
CA TYR A 29 8.70 8.82 -0.17
C TYR A 29 8.48 7.90 -1.38
N TYR A 30 8.97 6.67 -1.26
CA TYR A 30 8.71 5.63 -2.26
C TYR A 30 8.15 4.38 -1.58
N PHE A 31 6.98 3.93 -2.05
CA PHE A 31 6.27 2.74 -1.57
C PHE A 31 6.29 1.65 -2.66
N PRO A 32 7.39 0.87 -2.75
CA PRO A 32 7.54 -0.18 -3.76
C PRO A 32 6.63 -1.37 -3.48
N GLY A 33 6.13 -2.00 -4.54
CA GLY A 33 5.42 -3.26 -4.46
C GLY A 33 6.36 -4.43 -4.19
N CYS A 34 6.06 -5.23 -3.18
CA CYS A 34 6.79 -6.45 -2.82
C CYS A 34 5.79 -7.53 -2.41
N ALA A 35 6.13 -8.79 -2.70
CA ALA A 35 5.33 -9.96 -2.32
C ALA A 35 6.13 -10.98 -1.50
N THR A 36 7.44 -10.79 -1.34
CA THR A 36 8.35 -11.74 -0.66
C THR A 36 9.24 -11.03 0.35
N ALA A 37 9.72 -11.78 1.35
CA ALA A 37 10.68 -11.28 2.34
C ALA A 37 11.97 -10.76 1.68
N THR A 38 12.44 -11.42 0.60
CA THR A 38 13.64 -10.98 -0.13
C THR A 38 13.45 -9.60 -0.73
N GLU A 39 12.34 -9.36 -1.43
CA GLU A 39 12.03 -8.05 -2.02
C GLU A 39 11.90 -6.97 -0.95
N ILE A 40 11.23 -7.28 0.16
CA ILE A 40 11.09 -6.37 1.30
C ILE A 40 12.45 -5.96 1.87
N VAL A 41 13.33 -6.94 2.12
CA VAL A 41 14.68 -6.66 2.64
C VAL A 41 15.50 -5.83 1.66
N VAL A 42 15.39 -6.11 0.35
CA VAL A 42 16.06 -5.30 -0.68
C VAL A 42 15.54 -3.86 -0.67
N ALA A 43 14.23 -3.65 -0.70
CA ALA A 43 13.63 -2.32 -0.68
C ALA A 43 14.05 -1.50 0.57
N ARG A 44 14.12 -2.14 1.74
CA ARG A 44 14.60 -1.50 2.97
C ARG A 44 16.05 -1.03 2.90
N LYS A 45 16.93 -1.75 2.21
CA LYS A 45 18.33 -1.31 1.98
C LYS A 45 18.40 0.02 1.21
N TYR A 46 17.38 0.29 0.39
CA TYR A 46 17.22 1.55 -0.34
C TYR A 46 16.39 2.61 0.42
N LYS A 47 16.22 2.43 1.75
CA LYS A 47 15.53 3.36 2.65
C LYS A 47 14.03 3.53 2.34
N CYS A 48 13.39 2.56 1.68
CA CYS A 48 11.95 2.52 1.57
C CYS A 48 11.35 2.23 2.96
N GLN A 49 10.60 3.18 3.51
CA GLN A 49 10.08 3.10 4.89
C GLN A 49 8.81 2.26 4.95
N ILE A 50 7.88 2.50 4.03
CA ILE A 50 6.64 1.73 3.91
C ILE A 50 6.73 0.87 2.65
N ILE A 51 6.48 -0.42 2.80
CA ILE A 51 6.49 -1.38 1.69
C ILE A 51 5.05 -1.72 1.32
N LYS A 52 4.71 -1.50 0.05
CA LYS A 52 3.43 -1.92 -0.50
C LYS A 52 3.44 -3.45 -0.66
N LEU A 53 2.54 -4.16 0.03
CA LEU A 53 2.28 -5.57 -0.26
C LEU A 53 1.38 -5.69 -1.49
N PHE A 54 1.92 -6.28 -2.57
CA PHE A 54 1.20 -6.37 -3.83
C PHE A 54 1.57 -7.66 -4.58
N PRO A 55 0.57 -8.36 -5.12
CA PRO A 55 -0.88 -8.10 -5.07
C PRO A 55 -1.54 -8.60 -3.76
N GLY A 56 -2.10 -7.68 -2.98
CA GLY A 56 -2.66 -7.98 -1.66
C GLY A 56 -3.72 -9.09 -1.65
N GLY A 57 -4.62 -9.08 -2.64
CA GLY A 57 -5.68 -10.09 -2.75
C GLY A 57 -5.17 -11.53 -2.98
N VAL A 58 -3.91 -11.70 -3.40
CA VAL A 58 -3.27 -13.01 -3.58
C VAL A 58 -2.56 -13.44 -2.30
N VAL A 59 -1.83 -12.52 -1.66
CA VAL A 59 -0.98 -12.87 -0.50
C VAL A 59 -1.77 -12.95 0.81
N GLY A 60 -2.84 -12.18 0.93
CA GLY A 60 -3.69 -12.17 2.13
C GLY A 60 -3.06 -11.51 3.36
N PRO A 61 -3.87 -11.22 4.40
CA PRO A 61 -3.40 -10.54 5.62
C PRO A 61 -2.43 -11.39 6.47
N ASP A 62 -2.46 -12.70 6.37
CA ASP A 62 -1.56 -13.55 7.15
C ASP A 62 -0.09 -13.35 6.78
N LEU A 63 0.21 -12.97 5.52
CA LEU A 63 1.58 -12.64 5.12
C LEU A 63 2.18 -11.51 5.99
N ILE A 64 1.39 -10.56 6.45
CA ILE A 64 1.89 -9.48 7.33
C ILE A 64 2.45 -10.08 8.62
N LYS A 65 1.73 -11.01 9.24
CA LYS A 65 2.16 -11.69 10.47
C LYS A 65 3.41 -12.51 10.24
N ASP A 66 3.45 -13.24 9.11
CA ASP A 66 4.58 -14.09 8.73
C ASP A 66 5.85 -13.24 8.48
N ILE A 67 5.72 -12.07 7.86
CA ILE A 67 6.83 -11.13 7.66
C ILE A 67 7.24 -10.48 8.99
N HIS A 68 6.29 -10.05 9.82
CA HIS A 68 6.60 -9.41 11.10
C HIS A 68 7.30 -10.33 12.09
N SER A 69 7.15 -11.66 11.96
CA SER A 69 7.87 -12.61 12.81
C SER A 69 9.39 -12.46 12.71
N PRO A 70 10.03 -12.54 11.52
CA PRO A 70 11.47 -12.32 11.34
C PRO A 70 11.86 -10.85 11.15
N ILE A 71 10.94 -9.96 10.74
CA ILE A 71 11.21 -8.56 10.40
C ILE A 71 10.15 -7.66 11.09
N PRO A 72 10.19 -7.53 12.43
CA PRO A 72 9.10 -6.91 13.18
C PRO A 72 8.97 -5.39 12.98
N ASP A 73 10.00 -4.73 12.50
CA ASP A 73 10.12 -3.28 12.35
C ASP A 73 9.82 -2.78 10.92
N VAL A 74 9.20 -3.60 10.07
CA VAL A 74 8.82 -3.18 8.72
C VAL A 74 7.37 -2.68 8.68
N ASP A 75 7.18 -1.50 8.10
CA ASP A 75 5.85 -0.94 7.85
C ASP A 75 5.29 -1.48 6.53
N LEU A 76 4.15 -2.16 6.60
CA LEU A 76 3.50 -2.81 5.47
C LEU A 76 2.16 -2.16 5.13
N MET A 77 1.94 -1.94 3.81
CA MET A 77 0.73 -1.35 3.25
C MET A 77 0.16 -2.27 2.17
N PRO A 78 -0.84 -3.11 2.45
CA PRO A 78 -1.48 -3.93 1.43
C PRO A 78 -2.18 -3.08 0.38
N SER A 79 -2.10 -3.51 -0.88
CA SER A 79 -2.79 -2.90 -2.02
C SER A 79 -3.26 -3.98 -3.00
N GLY A 80 -4.45 -3.77 -3.58
CA GLY A 80 -5.13 -4.79 -4.36
C GLY A 80 -5.89 -5.80 -3.49
N GLY A 81 -7.17 -6.01 -3.78
CA GLY A 81 -8.03 -6.90 -3.01
C GLY A 81 -8.48 -6.36 -1.63
N VAL A 82 -8.11 -5.13 -1.28
CA VAL A 82 -8.61 -4.48 -0.05
C VAL A 82 -10.03 -3.96 -0.29
N SER A 83 -10.94 -4.30 0.61
CA SER A 83 -12.36 -3.96 0.57
C SER A 83 -12.85 -3.48 1.95
N VAL A 84 -14.02 -2.86 2.00
CA VAL A 84 -14.67 -2.47 3.27
C VAL A 84 -14.86 -3.68 4.19
N SER A 85 -15.14 -4.87 3.63
CA SER A 85 -15.39 -6.08 4.41
C SER A 85 -14.13 -6.71 5.01
N ASN A 86 -12.93 -6.44 4.45
CA ASN A 86 -11.69 -7.07 4.92
C ASN A 86 -10.64 -6.07 5.46
N VAL A 87 -10.87 -4.78 5.36
CA VAL A 87 -9.89 -3.77 5.78
C VAL A 87 -9.52 -3.87 7.26
N ALA A 88 -10.47 -4.23 8.12
CA ALA A 88 -10.23 -4.46 9.55
C ALA A 88 -9.29 -5.65 9.81
N GLU A 89 -9.37 -6.71 8.97
CA GLU A 89 -8.47 -7.86 9.08
C GLU A 89 -7.02 -7.48 8.73
N TRP A 90 -6.83 -6.66 7.69
CA TRP A 90 -5.53 -6.12 7.33
C TRP A 90 -4.92 -5.29 8.46
N ARG A 91 -5.72 -4.40 9.06
CA ARG A 91 -5.28 -3.60 10.20
C ARG A 91 -4.91 -4.49 11.40
N LYS A 92 -5.76 -5.46 11.73
CA LYS A 92 -5.50 -6.42 12.83
C LYS A 92 -4.24 -7.25 12.60
N ALA A 93 -3.91 -7.55 11.34
CA ALA A 93 -2.68 -8.25 10.97
C ALA A 93 -1.42 -7.39 11.16
N GLY A 94 -1.56 -6.06 11.26
CA GLY A 94 -0.44 -5.13 11.49
C GLY A 94 -0.16 -4.18 10.32
N ALA A 95 -1.06 -4.06 9.34
CA ALA A 95 -0.91 -3.04 8.30
C ALA A 95 -0.95 -1.63 8.89
N VAL A 96 0.03 -0.79 8.52
CA VAL A 96 0.09 0.62 8.96
C VAL A 96 -0.79 1.53 8.11
N ALA A 97 -1.05 1.14 6.88
CA ALA A 97 -1.93 1.81 5.92
C ALA A 97 -2.52 0.79 4.96
N VAL A 98 -3.47 1.19 4.14
CA VAL A 98 -4.03 0.39 3.04
C VAL A 98 -4.08 1.20 1.75
N GLY A 99 -3.73 0.58 0.62
CA GLY A 99 -3.88 1.16 -0.71
C GLY A 99 -5.19 0.70 -1.34
N VAL A 100 -6.13 1.63 -1.52
CA VAL A 100 -7.45 1.35 -2.11
C VAL A 100 -7.59 2.10 -3.43
N GLY A 101 -7.85 1.38 -4.51
CA GLY A 101 -8.04 1.94 -5.85
C GLY A 101 -9.42 1.62 -6.40
N SER A 102 -9.53 0.54 -7.17
CA SER A 102 -10.75 0.15 -7.88
C SER A 102 -12.00 0.00 -6.99
N ALA A 103 -11.83 -0.38 -5.72
CA ALA A 103 -12.94 -0.47 -4.79
C ALA A 103 -13.63 0.88 -4.56
N LEU A 104 -12.87 1.99 -4.54
CA LEU A 104 -13.43 3.34 -4.40
C LEU A 104 -14.22 3.78 -5.63
N SER A 105 -13.76 3.43 -6.83
CA SER A 105 -14.37 3.86 -8.09
C SER A 105 -15.38 2.86 -8.67
N SER A 106 -15.59 1.73 -8.03
CA SER A 106 -16.39 0.61 -8.55
C SER A 106 -17.83 0.98 -8.95
N LYS A 107 -18.41 1.99 -8.31
CA LYS A 107 -19.79 2.43 -8.54
C LYS A 107 -19.92 3.74 -9.30
N VAL A 108 -18.81 4.36 -9.71
CA VAL A 108 -18.83 5.67 -10.38
C VAL A 108 -19.68 5.64 -11.66
N ALA A 109 -19.59 4.57 -12.45
CA ALA A 109 -20.33 4.44 -13.70
C ALA A 109 -21.87 4.37 -13.51
N THR A 110 -22.33 3.88 -12.37
CA THR A 110 -23.77 3.67 -12.07
C THR A 110 -24.35 4.68 -11.09
N GLU A 111 -23.56 5.15 -10.14
CA GLU A 111 -24.02 6.01 -9.03
C GLU A 111 -23.32 7.39 -9.01
N GLY A 112 -22.42 7.67 -9.98
CA GLY A 112 -21.66 8.92 -10.05
C GLY A 112 -20.57 9.05 -8.99
N TYR A 113 -19.87 10.20 -8.99
CA TYR A 113 -18.70 10.45 -8.11
C TYR A 113 -19.05 10.52 -6.62
N ASP A 114 -20.30 10.82 -6.25
CA ASP A 114 -20.73 10.81 -4.85
C ASP A 114 -20.58 9.44 -4.18
N SER A 115 -20.60 8.37 -4.99
CA SER A 115 -20.36 7.01 -4.52
C SER A 115 -18.94 6.83 -3.94
N VAL A 116 -17.94 7.54 -4.48
CA VAL A 116 -16.55 7.48 -3.99
C VAL A 116 -16.49 7.98 -2.54
N THR A 117 -17.11 9.11 -2.25
CA THR A 117 -17.16 9.66 -0.89
C THR A 117 -17.88 8.72 0.08
N LYS A 118 -18.98 8.10 -0.35
CA LYS A 118 -19.73 7.13 0.48
C LYS A 118 -18.86 5.90 0.81
N ILE A 119 -18.20 5.34 -0.20
CA ILE A 119 -17.34 4.16 -0.03
C ILE A 119 -16.12 4.52 0.84
N ALA A 120 -15.50 5.68 0.62
CA ALA A 120 -14.36 6.13 1.44
C ALA A 120 -14.75 6.23 2.93
N LYS A 121 -15.93 6.79 3.25
CA LYS A 121 -16.44 6.83 4.62
C LYS A 121 -16.64 5.45 5.22
N GLN A 122 -17.10 4.47 4.43
CA GLN A 122 -17.24 3.09 4.89
C GLN A 122 -15.89 2.47 5.23
N PHE A 123 -14.84 2.72 4.43
CA PHE A 123 -13.48 2.28 4.75
C PHE A 123 -12.98 2.87 6.07
N VAL A 124 -13.17 4.18 6.26
CA VAL A 124 -12.75 4.85 7.51
C VAL A 124 -13.50 4.25 8.70
N SER A 125 -14.82 4.11 8.63
CA SER A 125 -15.63 3.53 9.72
C SER A 125 -15.29 2.07 10.02
N ALA A 126 -14.80 1.32 9.05
CA ALA A 126 -14.39 -0.07 9.25
C ALA A 126 -12.99 -0.21 9.88
N LEU A 127 -12.25 0.89 10.00
CA LEU A 127 -10.93 0.94 10.65
C LEU A 127 -10.99 1.41 12.10
N ASP A 128 -12.12 2.00 12.53
CA ASP A 128 -12.40 2.41 13.91
C ASP A 128 -12.84 1.21 14.76
#